data_20205df9f74630b75e169a465bac8cd0
#
_entry.id   20205df9f74630b75e169a465bac8cd0
#
_cell.length_a   1.000
_cell.length_b   1.000
_cell.length_c   1.000
_cell.angle_alpha   90.00
_cell.angle_beta   90.00
_cell.angle_gamma   90.00
#
_symmetry.space_group_name_H-M   'P 1'
#
loop_
_entity.id
_entity.type
_entity.pdbx_description
1 polymer ?
#
loop_
_entity_poly.entity_id
_entity_poly.type
_entity_poly.pdbx_seq_one_letter_code
_entity_poly.pdbx_strand_id
1 'polypeptide(L)'
;MSLRVDGKQFKTHIPAGVKDGQKIRIAGKGRPGSNGGANGDMYLTVQVKPDPRFTMRGHDIVMDVPVTVGEAVAGARVEAHDIDGETVTFKVPAGSSSGAEIRVSGKGVQSATAGDLIGCVQIRVPAKPGLGAKHAAKEFDKSVEGYVEAVAAER
;
A
#
# COMPACT_ATOMS: atom_id res chain seq x y z
N MET A 1 -17.48 -8.51 -6.81
CA MET A 1 -16.62 -9.64 -7.20
C MET A 1 -17.47 -10.76 -7.82
N SER A 2 -16.99 -11.36 -8.89
CA SER A 2 -17.66 -12.50 -9.53
C SER A 2 -17.02 -13.80 -9.06
N LEU A 3 -17.86 -14.79 -8.73
CA LEU A 3 -17.41 -16.10 -8.29
C LEU A 3 -17.94 -17.18 -9.24
N ARG A 4 -17.15 -18.22 -9.44
CA ARG A 4 -17.57 -19.39 -10.24
C ARG A 4 -17.48 -20.63 -9.35
N VAL A 5 -18.62 -21.31 -9.21
CA VAL A 5 -18.74 -22.54 -8.45
C VAL A 5 -19.51 -23.54 -9.28
N ASP A 6 -18.98 -24.75 -9.44
CA ASP A 6 -19.60 -25.83 -10.24
C ASP A 6 -20.03 -25.39 -11.64
N GLY A 7 -19.20 -24.58 -12.30
CA GLY A 7 -19.47 -24.05 -13.63
C GLY A 7 -20.47 -22.90 -13.68
N LYS A 8 -21.08 -22.53 -12.58
CA LYS A 8 -22.00 -21.39 -12.47
C LYS A 8 -21.27 -20.17 -11.96
N GLN A 9 -21.48 -19.05 -12.64
CA GLN A 9 -20.94 -17.75 -12.23
C GLN A 9 -22.03 -16.93 -11.53
N PHE A 10 -21.68 -16.34 -10.39
CA PHE A 10 -22.56 -15.40 -9.69
C PHE A 10 -21.73 -14.30 -9.04
N LYS A 11 -22.38 -13.17 -8.78
CA LYS A 11 -21.75 -12.03 -8.13
C LYS A 11 -22.09 -12.02 -6.64
N THR A 12 -21.12 -11.72 -5.81
CA THR A 12 -21.32 -11.48 -4.39
C THR A 12 -20.51 -10.29 -3.94
N HIS A 13 -20.97 -9.66 -2.88
CA HIS A 13 -20.26 -8.53 -2.26
C HIS A 13 -19.36 -9.07 -1.15
N ILE A 14 -18.05 -8.78 -1.26
CA ILE A 14 -17.09 -9.05 -0.20
C ILE A 14 -16.80 -7.72 0.50
N PRO A 15 -17.08 -7.62 1.82
CA PRO A 15 -16.83 -6.38 2.54
C PRO A 15 -15.36 -5.97 2.48
N ALA A 16 -15.11 -4.68 2.36
CA ALA A 16 -13.76 -4.15 2.48
C ALA A 16 -13.21 -4.41 3.89
N GLY A 17 -11.90 -4.68 3.99
CA GLY A 17 -11.28 -5.02 5.27
C GLY A 17 -11.49 -6.45 5.73
N VAL A 18 -11.95 -7.32 4.86
CA VAL A 18 -12.07 -8.76 5.15
C VAL A 18 -10.71 -9.33 5.54
N LYS A 19 -10.70 -10.11 6.63
CA LYS A 19 -9.48 -10.77 7.11
C LYS A 19 -9.28 -12.12 6.46
N ASP A 20 -8.03 -12.57 6.37
CA ASP A 20 -7.70 -13.91 5.90
C ASP A 20 -8.37 -14.96 6.80
N GLY A 21 -8.96 -15.97 6.16
CA GLY A 21 -9.69 -17.03 6.86
C GLY A 21 -11.11 -16.67 7.28
N GLN A 22 -11.58 -15.45 7.02
CA GLN A 22 -12.95 -15.07 7.33
C GLN A 22 -13.94 -15.81 6.46
N LYS A 23 -15.01 -16.31 7.08
CA LYS A 23 -16.09 -17.00 6.37
C LYS A 23 -17.22 -16.02 6.02
N ILE A 24 -17.69 -16.13 4.77
CA ILE A 24 -18.83 -15.35 4.28
C ILE A 24 -19.93 -16.32 3.90
N ARG A 25 -21.14 -16.08 4.41
CA ARG A 25 -22.33 -16.86 4.07
C ARG A 25 -23.02 -16.24 2.86
N ILE A 26 -23.36 -17.11 1.89
CA ILE A 26 -24.16 -16.72 0.74
C ILE A 26 -25.44 -17.55 0.77
N ALA A 27 -26.56 -16.89 1.07
CA ALA A 27 -27.84 -17.54 1.21
C ALA A 27 -28.37 -18.06 -0.13
N GLY A 28 -28.95 -19.26 -0.12
CA GLY A 28 -29.61 -19.86 -1.26
C GLY A 28 -28.71 -20.31 -2.39
N LYS A 29 -27.39 -20.33 -2.22
CA LYS A 29 -26.41 -20.72 -3.23
C LYS A 29 -25.69 -22.05 -2.90
N GLY A 30 -26.13 -22.74 -1.86
CA GLY A 30 -25.63 -24.05 -1.47
C GLY A 30 -26.24 -25.17 -2.28
N ARG A 31 -26.23 -26.40 -1.72
CA ARG A 31 -26.78 -27.57 -2.38
C ARG A 31 -28.31 -27.45 -2.56
N PRO A 32 -28.87 -27.99 -3.66
CA PRO A 32 -30.32 -28.06 -3.81
C PRO A 32 -30.98 -28.81 -2.67
N GLY A 33 -32.12 -28.28 -2.19
CA GLY A 33 -32.91 -28.95 -1.19
C GLY A 33 -33.54 -30.21 -1.70
N SER A 34 -33.93 -31.12 -0.78
CA SER A 34 -34.66 -32.34 -1.09
C SER A 34 -36.16 -32.07 -1.24
N ASN A 35 -36.82 -32.82 -2.14
CA ASN A 35 -38.28 -32.81 -2.30
C ASN A 35 -38.86 -31.39 -2.54
N GLY A 36 -38.18 -30.59 -3.36
CA GLY A 36 -38.63 -29.23 -3.68
C GLY A 36 -38.37 -28.20 -2.59
N GLY A 37 -37.56 -28.52 -1.57
CA GLY A 37 -37.14 -27.58 -0.56
C GLY A 37 -36.20 -26.50 -1.10
N ALA A 38 -36.02 -25.42 -0.33
CA ALA A 38 -35.10 -24.36 -0.68
C ALA A 38 -33.64 -24.85 -0.70
N ASN A 39 -32.81 -24.23 -1.54
CA ASN A 39 -31.36 -24.48 -1.55
C ASN A 39 -30.77 -24.08 -0.19
N GLY A 40 -29.75 -24.84 0.23
CA GLY A 40 -28.95 -24.47 1.39
C GLY A 40 -28.09 -23.22 1.14
N ASP A 41 -27.34 -22.84 2.13
CA ASP A 41 -26.42 -21.70 2.04
C ASP A 41 -25.03 -22.17 1.63
N MET A 42 -24.28 -21.29 0.96
CA MET A 42 -22.88 -21.51 0.66
C MET A 42 -22.01 -20.67 1.60
N TYR A 43 -20.95 -21.26 2.09
CA TYR A 43 -19.95 -20.58 2.92
C TYR A 43 -18.65 -20.46 2.15
N LEU A 44 -18.15 -19.22 2.04
CA LEU A 44 -16.85 -18.93 1.42
C LEU A 44 -15.84 -18.63 2.50
N THR A 45 -14.69 -19.28 2.41
CA THR A 45 -13.52 -18.90 3.20
C THR A 45 -12.67 -17.95 2.36
N VAL A 46 -12.49 -16.74 2.85
CA VAL A 46 -11.70 -15.74 2.13
C VAL A 46 -10.22 -15.97 2.38
N GLN A 47 -9.45 -16.14 1.31
CA GLN A 47 -8.00 -16.14 1.37
C GLN A 47 -7.52 -14.79 0.85
N VAL A 48 -6.86 -14.03 1.71
CA VAL A 48 -6.27 -12.75 1.33
C VAL A 48 -4.83 -13.01 0.91
N LYS A 49 -4.51 -12.73 -0.36
CA LYS A 49 -3.13 -12.77 -0.82
C LYS A 49 -2.39 -11.57 -0.25
N PRO A 50 -1.30 -11.75 0.49
CA PRO A 50 -0.48 -10.63 0.91
C PRO A 50 0.15 -9.98 -0.32
N ASP A 51 0.05 -8.66 -0.43
CA ASP A 51 0.77 -7.88 -1.42
C ASP A 51 2.01 -7.30 -0.71
N PRO A 52 3.24 -7.66 -1.14
CA PRO A 52 4.44 -7.20 -0.45
C PRO A 52 4.64 -5.68 -0.50
N ARG A 53 3.95 -4.98 -1.38
CA ARG A 53 4.00 -3.52 -1.47
C ARG A 53 3.20 -2.83 -0.35
N PHE A 54 2.29 -3.55 0.28
CA PHE A 54 1.35 -2.97 1.25
C PHE A 54 1.37 -3.75 2.56
N THR A 55 1.36 -3.02 3.67
CA THR A 55 1.30 -3.58 5.01
C THR A 55 0.11 -2.98 5.74
N MET A 56 -0.60 -3.79 6.50
CA MET A 56 -1.73 -3.30 7.31
C MET A 56 -1.23 -2.83 8.67
N ARG A 57 -1.72 -1.66 9.09
CA ARG A 57 -1.49 -1.12 10.44
C ARG A 57 -2.83 -0.67 10.99
N GLY A 58 -3.55 -1.59 11.66
CA GLY A 58 -4.94 -1.35 12.07
C GLY A 58 -5.83 -1.18 10.84
N HIS A 59 -6.50 -0.04 10.71
CA HIS A 59 -7.28 0.33 9.53
C HIS A 59 -6.47 1.09 8.48
N ASP A 60 -5.21 1.38 8.76
CA ASP A 60 -4.33 2.08 7.84
C ASP A 60 -3.59 1.09 6.94
N ILE A 61 -3.31 1.53 5.74
CA ILE A 61 -2.49 0.79 4.79
C ILE A 61 -1.17 1.53 4.64
N VAL A 62 -0.06 0.81 4.85
CA VAL A 62 1.29 1.37 4.72
C VAL A 62 1.92 0.86 3.44
N MET A 63 2.47 1.75 2.63
CA MET A 63 3.20 1.40 1.42
C MET A 63 4.51 2.16 1.33
N ASP A 64 5.51 1.55 0.70
CA ASP A 64 6.75 2.24 0.40
C ASP A 64 6.56 3.19 -0.78
N VAL A 65 7.11 4.38 -0.67
CA VAL A 65 7.11 5.39 -1.73
C VAL A 65 8.57 5.65 -2.11
N PRO A 66 9.09 4.99 -3.16
CA PRO A 66 10.44 5.25 -3.61
C PRO A 66 10.57 6.66 -4.18
N VAL A 67 11.60 7.37 -3.78
CA VAL A 67 11.88 8.71 -4.24
C VAL A 67 13.37 8.85 -4.60
N THR A 68 13.68 9.82 -5.42
CA THR A 68 15.07 10.17 -5.70
C THR A 68 15.63 11.02 -4.57
N VAL A 69 16.96 11.10 -4.50
CA VAL A 69 17.63 11.99 -3.54
C VAL A 69 17.19 13.44 -3.75
N GLY A 70 17.10 13.89 -5.00
CA GLY A 70 16.66 15.25 -5.34
C GLY A 70 15.23 15.53 -4.88
N GLU A 71 14.32 14.58 -5.07
CA GLU A 71 12.94 14.70 -4.60
C GLU A 71 12.84 14.78 -3.08
N ALA A 72 13.64 14.00 -2.38
CA ALA A 72 13.67 14.01 -0.92
C ALA A 72 14.23 15.33 -0.36
N VAL A 73 15.24 15.88 -0.99
CA VAL A 73 15.91 17.13 -0.56
C VAL A 73 15.06 18.36 -0.86
N ALA A 74 14.59 18.47 -2.09
CA ALA A 74 13.87 19.67 -2.56
C ALA A 74 12.37 19.62 -2.25
N GLY A 75 11.86 18.44 -1.96
CA GLY A 75 10.42 18.22 -1.89
C GLY A 75 9.81 18.00 -3.27
N ALA A 76 8.78 17.22 -3.35
CA ALA A 76 8.11 16.90 -4.61
C ALA A 76 6.70 16.36 -4.37
N ARG A 77 5.89 16.41 -5.40
CA ARG A 77 4.63 15.64 -5.45
C ARG A 77 4.91 14.38 -6.25
N VAL A 78 4.73 13.23 -5.61
CA VAL A 78 5.05 11.93 -6.18
C VAL A 78 3.77 11.15 -6.38
N GLU A 79 3.56 10.66 -7.59
CA GLU A 79 2.43 9.79 -7.90
C GLU A 79 2.78 8.34 -7.64
N ALA A 80 1.88 7.62 -7.00
CA ALA A 80 1.99 6.19 -6.78
C ALA A 80 0.61 5.55 -6.98
N HIS A 81 0.55 4.24 -6.97
CA HIS A 81 -0.72 3.51 -7.09
C HIS A 81 -1.08 2.88 -5.76
N ASP A 82 -2.32 3.09 -5.33
CA ASP A 82 -2.83 2.48 -4.11
C ASP A 82 -3.14 0.98 -4.32
N ILE A 83 -3.70 0.33 -3.29
CA ILE A 83 -4.00 -1.10 -3.33
C ILE A 83 -5.06 -1.45 -4.39
N ASP A 84 -5.90 -0.49 -4.78
CA ASP A 84 -6.92 -0.66 -5.81
C ASP A 84 -6.39 -0.29 -7.21
N GLY A 85 -5.13 0.13 -7.32
CA GLY A 85 -4.52 0.57 -8.56
C GLY A 85 -4.82 2.01 -8.94
N GLU A 86 -5.51 2.76 -8.09
CA GLU A 86 -5.80 4.18 -8.32
C GLU A 86 -4.57 5.04 -8.04
N THR A 87 -4.40 6.11 -8.83
CA THR A 87 -3.30 7.04 -8.64
C THR A 87 -3.51 7.89 -7.39
N VAL A 88 -2.50 7.91 -6.55
CA VAL A 88 -2.47 8.74 -5.32
C VAL A 88 -1.24 9.63 -5.38
N THR A 89 -1.42 10.89 -5.04
CA THR A 89 -0.32 11.84 -4.98
C THR A 89 0.15 12.01 -3.54
N PHE A 90 1.43 11.76 -3.30
CA PHE A 90 2.08 12.02 -2.02
C PHE A 90 2.87 13.33 -2.11
N LYS A 91 2.59 14.23 -1.19
CA LYS A 91 3.37 15.47 -1.07
C LYS A 91 4.57 15.22 -0.16
N VAL A 92 5.72 14.99 -0.75
CA VAL A 92 6.98 14.76 -0.03
C VAL A 92 7.55 16.12 0.41
N PRO A 93 7.63 16.38 1.72
CA PRO A 93 8.20 17.63 2.20
C PRO A 93 9.70 17.72 1.89
N ALA A 94 10.21 18.93 1.69
CA ALA A 94 11.63 19.14 1.54
C ALA A 94 12.38 18.68 2.78
N GLY A 95 13.52 18.01 2.59
CA GLY A 95 14.32 17.47 3.69
C GLY A 95 13.79 16.18 4.29
N SER A 96 12.96 15.43 3.55
CA SER A 96 12.46 14.14 4.01
C SER A 96 13.57 13.09 4.01
N SER A 97 13.70 12.35 5.11
CA SER A 97 14.61 11.20 5.20
C SER A 97 13.87 9.90 4.91
N SER A 98 14.62 8.84 4.62
CA SER A 98 14.04 7.47 4.52
C SER A 98 13.34 7.12 5.81
N GLY A 99 12.15 6.53 5.70
CA GLY A 99 11.31 6.18 6.83
C GLY A 99 10.30 7.26 7.20
N ALA A 100 10.38 8.47 6.62
CA ALA A 100 9.36 9.50 6.84
C ALA A 100 8.00 9.01 6.35
N GLU A 101 6.96 9.25 7.12
CA GLU A 101 5.60 8.82 6.80
C GLU A 101 4.75 9.98 6.31
N ILE A 102 4.04 9.78 5.22
CA ILE A 102 3.13 10.76 4.63
C ILE A 102 1.73 10.15 4.61
N ARG A 103 0.79 10.80 5.28
CA ARG A 103 -0.57 10.28 5.43
C ARG A 103 -1.51 10.90 4.40
N VAL A 104 -2.29 10.04 3.73
CA VAL A 104 -3.40 10.45 2.85
C VAL A 104 -4.70 9.98 3.49
N SER A 105 -5.52 10.92 3.93
CA SER A 105 -6.74 10.63 4.66
C SER A 105 -7.77 9.87 3.82
N GLY A 106 -8.40 8.87 4.44
CA GLY A 106 -9.52 8.15 3.84
C GLY A 106 -9.15 7.15 2.75
N LYS A 107 -7.87 6.90 2.50
CA LYS A 107 -7.40 5.95 1.47
C LYS A 107 -6.90 4.62 2.04
N GLY A 108 -7.08 4.39 3.32
CA GLY A 108 -6.79 3.11 3.96
C GLY A 108 -7.90 2.09 3.73
N VAL A 109 -8.11 1.21 4.71
CA VAL A 109 -9.16 0.20 4.64
C VAL A 109 -10.53 0.86 4.55
N GLN A 110 -11.29 0.54 3.51
CA GLN A 110 -12.64 1.05 3.29
C GLN A 110 -13.64 0.21 4.07
N SER A 111 -13.81 0.53 5.33
CA SER A 111 -14.76 -0.13 6.23
C SER A 111 -15.60 0.93 6.96
N ALA A 112 -16.43 0.52 7.92
CA ALA A 112 -17.22 1.45 8.72
C ALA A 112 -16.35 2.50 9.44
N THR A 113 -15.11 2.12 9.78
CA THR A 113 -14.07 3.04 10.28
C THR A 113 -12.99 3.14 9.21
N ALA A 114 -13.09 4.13 8.34
CA ALA A 114 -12.11 4.34 7.28
C ALA A 114 -10.75 4.70 7.87
N GLY A 115 -9.70 4.01 7.40
CA GLY A 115 -8.32 4.31 7.74
C GLY A 115 -7.69 5.24 6.71
N ASP A 116 -6.38 5.45 6.86
CA ASP A 116 -5.58 6.28 5.97
C ASP A 116 -4.57 5.45 5.20
N LEU A 117 -4.12 5.98 4.07
CA LEU A 117 -2.98 5.45 3.35
C LEU A 117 -1.72 6.18 3.83
N ILE A 118 -0.74 5.42 4.28
CA ILE A 118 0.53 5.96 4.79
C ILE A 118 1.62 5.61 3.80
N GLY A 119 2.22 6.63 3.18
CA GLY A 119 3.39 6.47 2.32
C GLY A 119 4.66 6.60 3.13
N CYS A 120 5.47 5.54 3.15
CA CYS A 120 6.77 5.54 3.83
C CYS A 120 7.84 5.87 2.80
N VAL A 121 8.51 7.00 2.97
CA VAL A 121 9.53 7.48 2.03
C VAL A 121 10.74 6.55 2.04
N GLN A 122 11.13 6.08 0.85
CA GLN A 122 12.32 5.27 0.64
C GLN A 122 13.22 5.96 -0.39
N ILE A 123 14.36 6.47 0.05
CA ILE A 123 15.31 7.12 -0.85
C ILE A 123 16.07 6.06 -1.61
N ARG A 124 16.02 6.13 -2.94
CA ARG A 124 16.75 5.22 -3.82
C ARG A 124 17.96 5.92 -4.43
N VAL A 125 19.10 5.27 -4.36
CA VAL A 125 20.34 5.74 -4.94
C VAL A 125 20.62 4.92 -6.19
N PRO A 126 21.06 5.55 -7.33
CA PRO A 126 21.41 4.78 -8.52
C PRO A 126 22.53 3.78 -8.22
N ALA A 127 22.38 2.55 -8.72
CA ALA A 127 23.40 1.52 -8.54
C ALA A 127 24.70 1.86 -9.29
N LYS A 128 24.58 2.56 -10.43
CA LYS A 128 25.72 2.95 -11.28
C LYS A 128 25.60 4.45 -11.59
N PRO A 129 25.97 5.32 -10.65
CA PRO A 129 25.70 6.74 -10.82
C PRO A 129 26.57 7.48 -11.84
N GLY A 130 27.71 6.92 -12.24
CA GLY A 130 28.64 7.63 -13.10
C GLY A 130 29.42 8.72 -12.40
N LEU A 131 30.43 9.29 -13.07
CA LEU A 131 31.34 10.30 -12.49
C LEU A 131 30.63 11.62 -12.17
N GLY A 132 29.78 12.09 -13.07
CA GLY A 132 29.04 13.35 -12.86
C GLY A 132 28.14 13.31 -11.64
N ALA A 133 27.38 12.23 -11.49
CA ALA A 133 26.50 12.06 -10.34
C ALA A 133 27.29 11.90 -9.03
N LYS A 134 28.41 11.18 -9.05
CA LYS A 134 29.29 11.06 -7.88
C LYS A 134 29.84 12.41 -7.45
N HIS A 135 30.27 13.23 -8.41
CA HIS A 135 30.76 14.57 -8.11
C HIS A 135 29.64 15.47 -7.53
N ALA A 136 28.47 15.45 -8.15
CA ALA A 136 27.32 16.21 -7.68
C ALA A 136 26.91 15.84 -6.27
N ALA A 137 26.92 14.54 -5.95
CA ALA A 137 26.58 14.06 -4.60
C ALA A 137 27.58 14.56 -3.55
N LYS A 138 28.88 14.53 -3.85
CA LYS A 138 29.90 15.04 -2.94
C LYS A 138 29.77 16.55 -2.75
N GLU A 139 29.48 17.28 -3.81
CA GLU A 139 29.26 18.73 -3.73
C GLU A 139 28.01 19.07 -2.91
N PHE A 140 26.97 18.28 -3.05
CA PHE A 140 25.78 18.42 -2.21
C PHE A 140 26.11 18.27 -0.73
N ASP A 141 26.82 17.22 -0.35
CA ASP A 141 27.21 16.96 1.03
C ASP A 141 27.96 18.14 1.63
N LYS A 142 28.86 18.75 0.86
CA LYS A 142 29.64 19.93 1.29
C LYS A 142 28.78 21.19 1.35
N SER A 143 27.72 21.30 0.59
CA SER A 143 26.89 22.50 0.49
C SER A 143 26.01 22.70 1.72
N VAL A 144 25.78 21.66 2.53
CA VAL A 144 24.94 21.71 3.72
C VAL A 144 25.84 21.66 4.96
N GLU A 145 25.91 22.79 5.68
CA GLU A 145 26.76 22.90 6.87
C GLU A 145 26.33 21.91 7.96
N GLY A 146 27.29 21.15 8.49
CA GLY A 146 27.06 20.19 9.58
C GLY A 146 26.39 18.88 9.18
N TYR A 147 26.04 18.73 7.91
CA TYR A 147 25.30 17.55 7.44
C TYR A 147 26.11 16.25 7.58
N VAL A 148 27.35 16.24 7.07
CA VAL A 148 28.20 15.05 7.11
C VAL A 148 28.49 14.64 8.54
N GLU A 149 28.77 15.58 9.39
CA GLU A 149 29.07 15.37 10.82
C GLU A 149 27.84 14.84 11.57
N ALA A 150 26.66 15.37 11.30
CA ALA A 150 25.41 14.91 11.92
C ALA A 150 25.11 13.47 11.55
N VAL A 151 25.26 13.10 10.27
CA VAL A 151 25.04 11.73 9.81
C VAL A 151 26.07 10.78 10.41
N ALA A 152 27.33 11.21 10.47
CA ALA A 152 28.38 10.39 11.08
C ALA A 152 28.12 10.12 12.57
N ALA A 153 27.51 11.06 13.27
CA ALA A 153 27.17 10.89 14.69
C ALA A 153 26.06 9.85 14.93
N GLU A 154 25.26 9.53 13.92
CA GLU A 154 24.20 8.53 14.01
C GLU A 154 24.68 7.09 13.76
N ARG A 155 25.93 6.89 13.35
CA ARG A 155 26.50 5.58 13.01
C ARG A 155 26.89 4.73 14.19
#